data_d65e22e5b4ce41b70f62596277b84f2a
#
_entry.id   d65e22e5b4ce41b70f62596277b84f2a
#
_cell.length_a   1.000
_cell.length_b   1.000
_cell.length_c   1.000
_cell.angle_alpha   90.00
_cell.angle_beta   90.00
_cell.angle_gamma   90.00
#
_symmetry.space_group_name_H-M   'P 1'
#
loop_
_entity.id
_entity.type
_entity.pdbx_description
1 polymer ?
#
loop_
_entity_poly.entity_id
_entity_poly.type
_entity_poly.pdbx_seq_one_letter_code
_entity_poly.pdbx_strand_id
1 'polypeptide(L)'
;MIVAILAGLSVKALSLSQDSVTQLVTADDTLKAFEKIVRKPHSPHKATIMAMLLPGSGQIYNGQWWKVPILYVGMAADIYGIAWNQKRFKEYRDAYVEWVQYLDAKAKDPDTPYPQNPAWDKIPKAFDVETDPYLQTSQGQTWFKNTLSNRKTSFKRNRDLCYIVMAAIYAINIIDATVYAHFYDFEIDDNLSFNLQPTSSYSPVSGGSIGLTLTFNF
;
A
#
# COMPACT_ATOMS: atom_id res chain seq x y z
N MET A 1 25.19 -73.88 25.50
CA MET A 1 24.98 -73.41 24.08
C MET A 1 23.69 -72.71 23.84
N ILE A 2 22.60 -72.91 24.57
CA ILE A 2 21.28 -72.26 24.38
C ILE A 2 21.24 -70.82 24.91
N VAL A 3 21.93 -70.48 26.01
CA VAL A 3 21.98 -69.10 26.58
C VAL A 3 22.72 -68.07 25.66
N ALA A 4 23.74 -68.52 24.94
CA ALA A 4 24.48 -67.66 24.04
C ALA A 4 23.67 -67.24 22.80
N ILE A 5 22.73 -68.08 22.36
CA ILE A 5 21.86 -67.79 21.18
C ILE A 5 20.79 -66.72 21.54
N LEU A 6 20.24 -66.78 22.78
CA LEU A 6 19.25 -65.78 23.25
C LEU A 6 19.88 -64.39 23.48
N ALA A 7 21.12 -64.31 23.94
CA ALA A 7 21.83 -63.06 24.08
C ALA A 7 22.16 -62.40 22.70
N GLY A 8 22.49 -63.23 21.69
CA GLY A 8 22.74 -62.75 20.36
C GLY A 8 21.49 -62.20 19.61
N LEU A 9 20.33 -62.77 19.88
CA LEU A 9 19.05 -62.34 19.33
C LEU A 9 18.58 -61.00 19.94
N SER A 10 18.77 -60.81 21.26
CA SER A 10 18.39 -59.55 21.92
C SER A 10 19.29 -58.37 21.49
N VAL A 11 20.56 -58.58 21.28
CA VAL A 11 21.46 -57.54 20.80
C VAL A 11 21.16 -57.13 19.35
N LYS A 12 20.82 -58.12 18.49
CA LYS A 12 20.41 -57.82 17.11
C LYS A 12 19.06 -57.08 17.04
N ALA A 13 18.12 -57.40 17.93
CA ALA A 13 16.84 -56.69 17.96
C ALA A 13 16.99 -55.23 18.43
N LEU A 14 17.91 -54.99 19.38
CA LEU A 14 18.20 -53.62 19.87
C LEU A 14 18.91 -52.77 18.80
N SER A 15 19.84 -53.37 18.06
CA SER A 15 20.54 -52.66 16.99
C SER A 15 19.62 -52.32 15.80
N LEU A 16 18.66 -53.21 15.48
CA LEU A 16 17.68 -52.95 14.43
C LEU A 16 16.70 -51.82 14.81
N SER A 17 16.33 -51.72 16.08
CA SER A 17 15.45 -50.63 16.54
C SER A 17 16.13 -49.26 16.54
N GLN A 18 17.42 -49.23 16.85
CA GLN A 18 18.19 -47.98 16.88
C GLN A 18 18.50 -47.45 15.48
N ASP A 19 18.85 -48.36 14.56
CA ASP A 19 19.05 -48.01 13.16
C ASP A 19 17.76 -47.54 12.47
N SER A 20 16.61 -48.13 12.85
CA SER A 20 15.30 -47.72 12.30
C SER A 20 14.88 -46.32 12.77
N VAL A 21 15.16 -45.99 14.05
CA VAL A 21 14.88 -44.65 14.58
C VAL A 21 15.79 -43.61 13.94
N THR A 22 17.07 -43.90 13.77
CA THR A 22 18.04 -43.01 13.12
C THR A 22 17.68 -42.79 11.63
N GLN A 23 17.24 -43.84 10.93
CA GLN A 23 16.79 -43.70 9.52
C GLN A 23 15.49 -42.92 9.41
N LEU A 24 14.57 -43.00 10.38
CA LEU A 24 13.35 -42.23 10.38
C LEU A 24 13.61 -40.74 10.59
N VAL A 25 14.54 -40.38 11.48
CA VAL A 25 14.95 -38.99 11.74
C VAL A 25 15.62 -38.41 10.50
N THR A 26 16.54 -39.13 9.87
CA THR A 26 17.19 -38.68 8.64
C THR A 26 16.26 -38.60 7.43
N ALA A 27 15.22 -39.48 7.37
CA ALA A 27 14.23 -39.43 6.31
C ALA A 27 13.29 -38.19 6.44
N ASP A 28 12.89 -37.85 7.68
CA ASP A 28 12.08 -36.65 7.91
C ASP A 28 12.87 -35.36 7.61
N ASP A 29 14.14 -35.31 8.00
CA ASP A 29 15.02 -34.18 7.69
C ASP A 29 15.28 -34.05 6.17
N THR A 30 15.43 -35.19 5.47
CA THR A 30 15.56 -35.17 4.00
C THR A 30 14.27 -34.76 3.35
N LEU A 31 13.10 -35.20 3.82
CA LEU A 31 11.81 -34.78 3.27
C LEU A 31 11.57 -33.29 3.46
N LYS A 32 11.90 -32.72 4.63
CA LYS A 32 11.84 -31.28 4.88
C LYS A 32 12.81 -30.49 4.00
N ALA A 33 14.01 -31.02 3.80
CA ALA A 33 14.99 -30.43 2.88
C ALA A 33 14.52 -30.49 1.43
N PHE A 34 13.90 -31.57 0.98
CA PHE A 34 13.29 -31.70 -0.35
C PHE A 34 12.09 -30.76 -0.50
N GLU A 35 11.25 -30.61 0.50
CA GLU A 35 10.12 -29.66 0.47
C GLU A 35 10.62 -28.22 0.39
N LYS A 36 11.70 -27.86 1.06
CA LYS A 36 12.35 -26.55 0.97
C LYS A 36 12.95 -26.27 -0.42
N ILE A 37 13.51 -27.29 -1.08
CA ILE A 37 14.07 -27.20 -2.44
C ILE A 37 12.98 -27.08 -3.51
N VAL A 38 11.82 -27.71 -3.32
CA VAL A 38 10.70 -27.72 -4.26
C VAL A 38 9.89 -26.41 -4.20
N ARG A 39 9.88 -25.70 -3.07
CA ARG A 39 9.28 -24.37 -3.00
C ARG A 39 10.10 -23.42 -3.86
N LYS A 40 9.54 -23.00 -5.00
CA LYS A 40 10.17 -21.98 -5.83
C LYS A 40 10.44 -20.74 -4.98
N PRO A 41 11.71 -20.29 -4.87
CA PRO A 41 12.02 -19.14 -4.05
C PRO A 41 11.21 -17.95 -4.52
N HIS A 42 10.53 -17.26 -3.59
CA HIS A 42 9.79 -16.06 -3.89
C HIS A 42 10.78 -14.94 -4.25
N SER A 43 10.68 -14.38 -5.46
CA SER A 43 11.65 -13.41 -5.94
C SER A 43 11.16 -11.97 -5.71
N PRO A 44 11.78 -11.22 -4.77
CA PRO A 44 11.45 -9.80 -4.55
C PRO A 44 11.60 -8.94 -5.81
N HIS A 45 12.63 -9.22 -6.61
CA HIS A 45 12.86 -8.53 -7.87
C HIS A 45 11.69 -8.70 -8.87
N LYS A 46 11.10 -9.88 -8.90
CA LYS A 46 9.93 -10.16 -9.74
C LYS A 46 8.69 -9.40 -9.27
N ALA A 47 8.44 -9.36 -7.96
CA ALA A 47 7.35 -8.58 -7.37
C ALA A 47 7.47 -7.09 -7.69
N THR A 48 8.69 -6.55 -7.58
CA THR A 48 8.98 -5.13 -7.89
C THR A 48 8.72 -4.81 -9.35
N ILE A 49 9.23 -5.62 -10.30
CA ILE A 49 9.01 -5.40 -11.73
C ILE A 49 7.52 -5.49 -12.07
N MET A 50 6.82 -6.49 -11.53
CA MET A 50 5.37 -6.61 -11.74
C MET A 50 4.62 -5.39 -11.22
N ALA A 51 4.94 -4.90 -10.02
CA ALA A 51 4.33 -3.69 -9.45
C ALA A 51 4.63 -2.43 -10.28
N MET A 52 5.82 -2.35 -10.91
CA MET A 52 6.18 -1.26 -11.82
C MET A 52 5.46 -1.32 -13.17
N LEU A 53 5.13 -2.51 -13.68
CA LEU A 53 4.45 -2.64 -14.96
C LEU A 53 2.95 -2.42 -14.83
N LEU A 54 2.35 -2.98 -13.78
CA LEU A 54 0.92 -2.90 -13.54
C LEU A 54 0.66 -2.69 -12.03
N PRO A 55 0.03 -1.56 -11.64
CA PRO A 55 -0.31 -1.35 -10.24
C PRO A 55 -1.16 -2.51 -9.69
N GLY A 56 -0.77 -3.06 -8.55
CA GLY A 56 -1.47 -4.18 -7.92
C GLY A 56 -0.97 -5.58 -8.32
N SER A 57 -0.26 -5.75 -9.42
CA SER A 57 0.22 -7.07 -9.85
C SER A 57 1.29 -7.65 -8.92
N GLY A 58 2.11 -6.80 -8.31
CA GLY A 58 3.05 -7.21 -7.27
C GLY A 58 2.36 -7.74 -6.03
N GLN A 59 1.24 -7.13 -5.61
CA GLN A 59 0.44 -7.62 -4.49
C GLN A 59 -0.23 -8.97 -4.81
N ILE A 60 -0.70 -9.16 -6.04
CA ILE A 60 -1.24 -10.46 -6.47
C ILE A 60 -0.15 -11.53 -6.41
N TYR A 61 1.04 -11.23 -6.91
CA TYR A 61 2.18 -12.15 -6.86
C TYR A 61 2.57 -12.53 -5.43
N ASN A 62 2.47 -11.57 -4.50
CA ASN A 62 2.73 -11.77 -3.07
C ASN A 62 1.55 -12.42 -2.32
N GLY A 63 0.44 -12.77 -2.99
CA GLY A 63 -0.75 -13.35 -2.35
C GLY A 63 -1.66 -12.34 -1.62
N GLN A 64 -1.37 -11.05 -1.72
CA GLN A 64 -2.14 -9.97 -1.07
C GLN A 64 -3.23 -9.40 -1.98
N TRP A 65 -3.98 -10.25 -2.67
CA TRP A 65 -4.99 -9.86 -3.64
C TRP A 65 -6.06 -8.92 -3.07
N TRP A 66 -6.35 -8.96 -1.77
CA TRP A 66 -7.32 -8.11 -1.10
C TRP A 66 -6.94 -6.62 -1.09
N LYS A 67 -5.64 -6.28 -1.20
CA LYS A 67 -5.16 -4.90 -1.31
C LYS A 67 -5.45 -4.27 -2.67
N VAL A 68 -5.59 -5.09 -3.70
CA VAL A 68 -5.77 -4.63 -5.08
C VAL A 68 -7.04 -3.82 -5.29
N PRO A 69 -8.22 -4.26 -4.80
CA PRO A 69 -9.44 -3.46 -4.90
C PRO A 69 -9.31 -2.09 -4.21
N ILE A 70 -8.66 -2.04 -3.06
CA ILE A 70 -8.44 -0.79 -2.29
C ILE A 70 -7.57 0.18 -3.10
N LEU A 71 -6.49 -0.31 -3.70
CA LEU A 71 -5.61 0.47 -4.56
C LEU A 71 -6.38 1.06 -5.75
N TYR A 72 -7.16 0.26 -6.46
CA TYR A 72 -7.91 0.73 -7.63
C TYR A 72 -9.02 1.71 -7.27
N VAL A 73 -9.70 1.55 -6.13
CA VAL A 73 -10.66 2.54 -5.63
C VAL A 73 -9.98 3.88 -5.35
N GLY A 74 -8.81 3.86 -4.70
CA GLY A 74 -8.01 5.06 -4.47
C GLY A 74 -7.59 5.76 -5.77
N MET A 75 -7.07 5.01 -6.73
CA MET A 75 -6.70 5.54 -8.06
C MET A 75 -7.89 6.09 -8.83
N ALA A 76 -9.04 5.39 -8.80
CA ALA A 76 -10.26 5.85 -9.47
C ALA A 76 -10.79 7.16 -8.88
N ALA A 77 -10.78 7.29 -7.54
CA ALA A 77 -11.17 8.52 -6.87
C ALA A 77 -10.26 9.70 -7.26
N ASP A 78 -8.95 9.47 -7.35
CA ASP A 78 -7.99 10.50 -7.75
C ASP A 78 -8.12 10.89 -9.23
N ILE A 79 -8.32 9.92 -10.13
CA ILE A 79 -8.63 10.17 -11.56
C ILE A 79 -9.89 11.02 -11.70
N TYR A 80 -10.93 10.71 -10.91
CA TYR A 80 -12.15 11.53 -10.89
C TYR A 80 -11.84 12.96 -10.42
N GLY A 81 -11.03 13.11 -9.37
CA GLY A 81 -10.57 14.41 -8.88
C GLY A 81 -9.82 15.22 -9.94
N ILE A 82 -8.90 14.58 -10.68
CA ILE A 82 -8.18 15.20 -11.81
C ILE A 82 -9.16 15.66 -12.88
N ALA A 83 -10.07 14.79 -13.32
CA ALA A 83 -11.02 15.08 -14.38
C ALA A 83 -11.96 16.25 -14.00
N TRP A 84 -12.46 16.23 -12.76
CA TRP A 84 -13.35 17.27 -12.24
C TRP A 84 -12.64 18.63 -12.16
N ASN A 85 -11.44 18.67 -11.56
CA ASN A 85 -10.65 19.90 -11.46
C ASN A 85 -10.23 20.42 -12.85
N GLN A 86 -9.88 19.52 -13.78
CA GLN A 86 -9.56 19.88 -15.16
C GLN A 86 -10.74 20.51 -15.89
N LYS A 87 -11.95 19.96 -15.71
CA LYS A 87 -13.17 20.54 -16.31
C LYS A 87 -13.41 21.94 -15.76
N ARG A 88 -13.36 22.11 -14.42
CA ARG A 88 -13.53 23.41 -13.76
C ARG A 88 -12.45 24.42 -14.17
N PHE A 89 -11.20 23.97 -14.26
CA PHE A 89 -10.11 24.83 -14.74
C PHE A 89 -10.40 25.37 -16.14
N LYS A 90 -10.86 24.52 -17.07
CA LYS A 90 -11.21 24.95 -18.43
C LYS A 90 -12.35 25.95 -18.41
N GLU A 91 -13.44 25.66 -17.69
CA GLU A 91 -14.60 26.56 -17.57
C GLU A 91 -14.17 27.97 -17.11
N TYR A 92 -13.41 28.07 -16.02
CA TYR A 92 -12.97 29.36 -15.50
C TYR A 92 -11.88 30.03 -16.33
N ARG A 93 -11.07 29.25 -17.05
CA ARG A 93 -10.09 29.80 -18.01
C ARG A 93 -10.81 30.49 -19.19
N ASP A 94 -11.78 29.81 -19.74
CA ASP A 94 -12.51 30.29 -20.91
C ASP A 94 -13.36 31.51 -20.49
N ALA A 95 -14.03 31.47 -19.36
CA ALA A 95 -14.73 32.61 -18.80
C ALA A 95 -13.82 33.83 -18.53
N TYR A 96 -12.60 33.58 -18.06
CA TYR A 96 -11.61 34.66 -17.87
C TYR A 96 -11.18 35.29 -19.19
N VAL A 97 -10.93 34.47 -20.23
CA VAL A 97 -10.53 34.94 -21.56
C VAL A 97 -11.66 35.78 -22.17
N GLU A 98 -12.90 35.29 -22.14
CA GLU A 98 -14.07 36.00 -22.64
C GLU A 98 -14.28 37.34 -21.93
N TRP A 99 -14.10 37.37 -20.59
CA TRP A 99 -14.22 38.62 -19.85
C TRP A 99 -13.16 39.64 -20.26
N VAL A 100 -11.92 39.22 -20.44
CA VAL A 100 -10.84 40.12 -20.88
C VAL A 100 -11.11 40.64 -22.30
N GLN A 101 -11.53 39.76 -23.24
CA GLN A 101 -11.88 40.13 -24.60
C GLN A 101 -13.06 41.10 -24.62
N TYR A 102 -14.07 40.87 -23.79
CA TYR A 102 -15.20 41.78 -23.66
C TYR A 102 -14.78 43.18 -23.19
N LEU A 103 -13.91 43.26 -22.18
CA LEU A 103 -13.42 44.55 -21.67
C LEU A 103 -12.61 45.30 -22.75
N ASP A 104 -11.80 44.58 -23.53
CA ASP A 104 -11.03 45.16 -24.64
C ASP A 104 -11.94 45.61 -25.79
N ALA A 105 -13.01 44.88 -26.09
CA ALA A 105 -14.01 45.25 -27.08
C ALA A 105 -14.82 46.46 -26.63
N LYS A 106 -15.32 46.48 -25.39
CA LYS A 106 -16.09 47.58 -24.79
C LYS A 106 -15.30 48.88 -24.75
N ALA A 107 -13.98 48.80 -24.58
CA ALA A 107 -13.12 49.99 -24.62
C ALA A 107 -13.08 50.64 -26.02
N LYS A 108 -13.36 49.87 -27.10
CA LYS A 108 -13.41 50.35 -28.48
C LYS A 108 -14.83 50.73 -28.92
N ASP A 109 -15.80 49.93 -28.48
CA ASP A 109 -17.21 50.13 -28.79
C ASP A 109 -18.04 49.96 -27.47
N PRO A 110 -18.59 51.08 -26.93
CA PRO A 110 -19.40 51.05 -25.71
C PRO A 110 -20.66 50.19 -25.79
N ASP A 111 -21.19 49.97 -27.01
CA ASP A 111 -22.43 49.19 -27.24
C ASP A 111 -22.16 47.70 -27.40
N THR A 112 -20.92 47.24 -27.12
CA THR A 112 -20.56 45.80 -27.14
C THR A 112 -21.44 44.98 -26.21
N PRO A 113 -22.16 43.95 -26.71
CA PRO A 113 -23.04 43.11 -25.87
C PRO A 113 -22.24 42.25 -24.91
N TYR A 114 -22.83 42.00 -23.72
CA TYR A 114 -22.23 41.10 -22.74
C TYR A 114 -22.18 39.65 -23.25
N PRO A 115 -21.02 39.01 -23.18
CA PRO A 115 -20.93 37.58 -23.47
C PRO A 115 -21.63 36.77 -22.36
N GLN A 116 -22.31 35.70 -22.75
CA GLN A 116 -22.98 34.82 -21.82
C GLN A 116 -22.11 33.58 -21.55
N ASN A 117 -21.58 33.48 -20.33
CA ASN A 117 -20.80 32.31 -19.94
C ASN A 117 -21.35 31.64 -18.65
N PRO A 118 -21.72 30.35 -18.71
CA PRO A 118 -22.27 29.62 -17.57
C PRO A 118 -21.35 29.54 -16.33
N ALA A 119 -20.06 29.82 -16.49
CA ALA A 119 -19.14 29.84 -15.35
C ALA A 119 -19.33 31.08 -14.47
N TRP A 120 -19.90 32.16 -15.00
CA TRP A 120 -20.17 33.38 -14.24
C TRP A 120 -21.27 33.18 -13.21
N ASP A 121 -22.29 32.36 -13.52
CA ASP A 121 -23.39 32.03 -12.62
C ASP A 121 -22.95 31.22 -11.38
N LYS A 122 -21.74 30.62 -11.46
CA LYS A 122 -21.15 29.81 -10.37
C LYS A 122 -20.33 30.64 -9.38
N ILE A 123 -20.21 31.94 -9.61
CA ILE A 123 -19.53 32.84 -8.68
C ILE A 123 -20.48 33.17 -7.53
N PRO A 124 -20.07 32.91 -6.24
CA PRO A 124 -20.93 33.20 -5.11
C PRO A 124 -21.24 34.69 -5.02
N LYS A 125 -22.48 35.03 -4.84
CA LYS A 125 -23.18 36.29 -5.05
C LYS A 125 -23.46 36.43 -6.54
N ALA A 126 -24.61 35.92 -6.92
CA ALA A 126 -25.15 36.09 -8.25
C ALA A 126 -25.25 37.58 -8.58
N PHE A 127 -24.20 38.11 -9.16
CA PHE A 127 -24.25 39.33 -9.89
C PHE A 127 -24.83 38.95 -11.24
N ASP A 128 -25.92 39.57 -11.58
CA ASP A 128 -26.27 39.67 -12.98
C ASP A 128 -25.18 40.55 -13.64
N VAL A 129 -24.28 39.89 -14.38
CA VAL A 129 -23.08 40.56 -14.94
C VAL A 129 -23.47 41.73 -15.83
N GLU A 130 -24.66 41.68 -16.43
CA GLU A 130 -25.19 42.73 -17.32
C GLU A 130 -25.77 43.89 -16.52
N THR A 131 -26.47 43.67 -15.44
CA THR A 131 -27.26 44.68 -14.73
C THR A 131 -26.61 45.21 -13.45
N ASP A 132 -25.58 44.51 -12.91
CA ASP A 132 -24.96 44.93 -11.65
C ASP A 132 -24.19 46.26 -11.78
N PRO A 133 -24.62 47.32 -11.08
CA PRO A 133 -23.95 48.62 -11.15
C PRO A 133 -22.49 48.58 -10.71
N TYR A 134 -22.10 47.66 -9.85
CA TYR A 134 -20.72 47.52 -9.40
C TYR A 134 -19.79 47.05 -10.53
N LEU A 135 -20.25 46.12 -11.38
CA LEU A 135 -19.49 45.63 -12.52
C LEU A 135 -19.39 46.66 -13.67
N GLN A 136 -20.17 47.72 -13.64
CA GLN A 136 -20.01 48.86 -14.55
C GLN A 136 -18.83 49.76 -14.13
N THR A 137 -18.36 49.67 -12.89
CA THR A 137 -17.20 50.42 -12.45
C THR A 137 -15.89 49.70 -12.78
N SER A 138 -14.82 50.45 -13.06
CA SER A 138 -13.48 49.90 -13.33
C SER A 138 -12.97 49.04 -12.17
N GLN A 139 -13.38 49.37 -10.94
CA GLN A 139 -13.03 48.60 -9.73
C GLN A 139 -13.75 47.25 -9.71
N GLY A 140 -15.05 47.20 -10.03
CA GLY A 140 -15.82 45.96 -10.10
C GLY A 140 -15.33 45.03 -11.23
N GLN A 141 -15.02 45.60 -12.39
CA GLN A 141 -14.44 44.87 -13.52
C GLN A 141 -13.11 44.21 -13.17
N THR A 142 -12.26 44.93 -12.46
CA THR A 142 -10.97 44.42 -11.97
C THR A 142 -11.17 43.32 -10.91
N TRP A 143 -12.12 43.53 -9.98
CA TRP A 143 -12.47 42.52 -8.99
C TRP A 143 -12.97 41.22 -9.63
N PHE A 144 -13.87 41.32 -10.62
CA PHE A 144 -14.42 40.14 -11.30
C PHE A 144 -13.34 39.39 -12.10
N LYS A 145 -12.49 40.11 -12.83
CA LYS A 145 -11.31 39.57 -13.51
C LYS A 145 -10.41 38.80 -12.54
N ASN A 146 -10.11 39.38 -11.38
CA ASN A 146 -9.27 38.76 -10.35
C ASN A 146 -9.95 37.51 -9.74
N THR A 147 -11.27 37.57 -9.53
CA THR A 147 -12.05 36.43 -9.04
C THR A 147 -12.00 35.23 -10.00
N LEU A 148 -12.21 35.46 -11.29
CA LEU A 148 -12.08 34.44 -12.34
C LEU A 148 -10.66 33.86 -12.38
N SER A 149 -9.64 34.74 -12.33
CA SER A 149 -8.23 34.33 -12.33
C SER A 149 -7.89 33.46 -11.09
N ASN A 150 -8.35 33.86 -9.91
CA ASN A 150 -8.13 33.12 -8.66
C ASN A 150 -8.81 31.74 -8.70
N ARG A 151 -10.05 31.68 -9.17
CA ARG A 151 -10.77 30.40 -9.34
C ARG A 151 -10.06 29.47 -10.32
N LYS A 152 -9.70 29.98 -11.49
CA LYS A 152 -8.88 29.25 -12.48
C LYS A 152 -7.60 28.69 -11.85
N THR A 153 -6.87 29.53 -11.14
CA THR A 153 -5.59 29.14 -10.50
C THR A 153 -5.79 28.11 -9.39
N SER A 154 -6.87 28.23 -8.60
CA SER A 154 -7.19 27.27 -7.54
C SER A 154 -7.49 25.89 -8.12
N PHE A 155 -8.32 25.79 -9.17
CA PHE A 155 -8.62 24.51 -9.81
C PHE A 155 -7.40 23.91 -10.52
N LYS A 156 -6.54 24.75 -11.12
CA LYS A 156 -5.26 24.29 -11.68
C LYS A 156 -4.39 23.65 -10.58
N ARG A 157 -4.21 24.35 -9.46
CA ARG A 157 -3.39 23.86 -8.35
C ARG A 157 -3.95 22.58 -7.76
N ASN A 158 -5.27 22.49 -7.56
CA ASN A 158 -5.91 21.27 -7.06
C ASN A 158 -5.70 20.07 -8.01
N ARG A 159 -5.84 20.29 -9.31
CA ARG A 159 -5.52 19.26 -10.32
C ARG A 159 -4.06 18.81 -10.24
N ASP A 160 -3.14 19.77 -10.14
CA ASP A 160 -1.70 19.48 -10.09
C ASP A 160 -1.34 18.74 -8.79
N LEU A 161 -2.03 19.02 -7.68
CA LEU A 161 -1.93 18.24 -6.43
C LEU A 161 -2.43 16.79 -6.62
N CYS A 162 -3.55 16.57 -7.32
CA CYS A 162 -4.02 15.22 -7.64
C CYS A 162 -2.96 14.43 -8.44
N TYR A 163 -2.27 15.04 -9.41
CA TYR A 163 -1.17 14.35 -10.10
C TYR A 163 -0.03 13.92 -9.16
N ILE A 164 0.29 14.76 -8.17
CA ILE A 164 1.30 14.41 -7.15
C ILE A 164 0.80 13.25 -6.28
N VAL A 165 -0.47 13.27 -5.88
CA VAL A 165 -1.10 12.19 -5.10
C VAL A 165 -1.09 10.87 -5.89
N MET A 166 -1.42 10.90 -7.18
CA MET A 166 -1.35 9.72 -8.05
C MET A 166 0.05 9.13 -8.08
N ALA A 167 1.07 9.97 -8.26
CA ALA A 167 2.46 9.52 -8.27
C ALA A 167 2.87 8.92 -6.91
N ALA A 168 2.40 9.51 -5.80
CA ALA A 168 2.65 8.99 -4.46
C ALA A 168 1.97 7.62 -4.22
N ILE A 169 0.70 7.47 -4.61
CA ILE A 169 -0.03 6.18 -4.55
C ILE A 169 0.75 5.10 -5.32
N TYR A 170 1.22 5.43 -6.51
CA TYR A 170 1.98 4.51 -7.34
C TYR A 170 3.32 4.12 -6.70
N ALA A 171 4.07 5.08 -6.17
CA ALA A 171 5.33 4.83 -5.47
C ALA A 171 5.14 3.95 -4.22
N ILE A 172 4.13 4.25 -3.40
CA ILE A 172 3.78 3.45 -2.21
C ILE A 172 3.42 2.02 -2.61
N ASN A 173 2.67 1.83 -3.70
CA ASN A 173 2.32 0.52 -4.22
C ASN A 173 3.56 -0.33 -4.57
N ILE A 174 4.56 0.26 -5.22
CA ILE A 174 5.82 -0.43 -5.55
C ILE A 174 6.59 -0.78 -4.29
N ILE A 175 6.70 0.16 -3.34
CA ILE A 175 7.40 -0.05 -2.07
C ILE A 175 6.73 -1.19 -1.27
N ASP A 176 5.41 -1.16 -1.11
CA ASP A 176 4.65 -2.19 -0.39
C ASP A 176 4.87 -3.58 -1.01
N ALA A 177 4.77 -3.70 -2.33
CA ALA A 177 5.01 -4.96 -3.03
C ALA A 177 6.44 -5.48 -2.86
N THR A 178 7.43 -4.58 -2.89
CA THR A 178 8.85 -4.92 -2.72
C THR A 178 9.16 -5.36 -1.29
N VAL A 179 8.73 -4.58 -0.32
CA VAL A 179 8.95 -4.84 1.10
C VAL A 179 8.33 -6.19 1.49
N TYR A 180 7.06 -6.41 1.13
CA TYR A 180 6.39 -7.67 1.44
C TYR A 180 7.07 -8.87 0.80
N ALA A 181 7.55 -8.76 -0.44
CA ALA A 181 8.25 -9.82 -1.11
C ALA A 181 9.60 -10.18 -0.45
N HIS A 182 10.29 -9.22 0.16
CA HIS A 182 11.50 -9.47 0.95
C HIS A 182 11.21 -10.21 2.25
N PHE A 183 10.05 -9.98 2.87
CA PHE A 183 9.64 -10.66 4.09
C PHE A 183 8.87 -11.96 3.84
N TYR A 184 8.56 -12.29 2.58
CA TYR A 184 7.75 -13.46 2.25
C TYR A 184 8.40 -14.79 2.66
N ASP A 185 9.72 -14.92 2.47
CA ASP A 185 10.52 -16.10 2.83
C ASP A 185 11.17 -15.96 4.22
N PHE A 186 10.81 -14.92 4.99
CA PHE A 186 11.30 -14.78 6.35
C PHE A 186 10.53 -15.72 7.25
N GLU A 187 11.05 -16.94 7.40
CA GLU A 187 10.60 -17.87 8.42
C GLU A 187 11.00 -17.30 9.79
N ILE A 188 10.03 -16.88 10.57
CA ILE A 188 10.23 -16.72 12.00
C ILE A 188 10.49 -18.14 12.50
N ASP A 189 11.70 -18.40 12.98
CA ASP A 189 12.06 -19.69 13.55
C ASP A 189 11.20 -19.86 14.80
N ASP A 190 10.11 -20.64 14.68
CA ASP A 190 9.18 -20.95 15.77
C ASP A 190 9.83 -21.86 16.83
N ASN A 191 11.15 -22.08 16.75
CA ASN A 191 11.92 -22.87 17.70
C ASN A 191 12.16 -22.15 19.04
N LEU A 192 11.71 -20.90 19.18
CA LEU A 192 11.70 -20.24 20.48
C LEU A 192 10.63 -20.88 21.36
N SER A 193 10.99 -21.98 22.02
CA SER A 193 10.11 -22.64 22.97
C SER A 193 10.60 -22.41 24.40
N PHE A 194 9.67 -22.06 25.26
CA PHE A 194 9.93 -22.06 26.69
C PHE A 194 9.27 -23.29 27.33
N ASN A 195 10.02 -23.97 28.18
CA ASN A 195 9.52 -25.12 28.93
C ASN A 195 9.64 -24.79 30.41
N LEU A 196 8.52 -24.89 31.11
CA LEU A 196 8.44 -24.70 32.55
C LEU A 196 8.23 -26.05 33.21
N GLN A 197 9.23 -26.53 33.94
CA GLN A 197 9.15 -27.80 34.64
C GLN A 197 9.30 -27.62 36.15
N PRO A 198 8.46 -28.25 36.96
CA PRO A 198 8.69 -28.32 38.38
C PRO A 198 9.89 -29.23 38.67
N THR A 199 10.84 -28.72 39.40
CA THR A 199 12.05 -29.46 39.80
C THR A 199 12.03 -29.68 41.29
N SER A 200 12.19 -30.93 41.75
CA SER A 200 12.40 -31.26 43.16
C SER A 200 13.77 -31.89 43.33
N SER A 201 14.57 -31.38 44.25
CA SER A 201 15.86 -31.95 44.61
C SER A 201 15.91 -32.26 46.10
N TYR A 202 16.43 -33.42 46.44
CA TYR A 202 16.66 -33.81 47.82
C TYR A 202 18.17 -33.95 48.06
N SER A 203 18.66 -33.19 49.05
CA SER A 203 20.04 -33.29 49.48
C SER A 203 20.06 -33.77 50.95
N PRO A 204 20.91 -34.77 51.29
CA PRO A 204 21.00 -35.28 52.64
C PRO A 204 21.51 -34.23 53.67
N VAL A 205 22.15 -33.15 53.19
CA VAL A 205 22.76 -32.12 54.06
C VAL A 205 21.84 -30.90 54.21
N SER A 206 21.06 -30.54 53.18
CA SER A 206 20.23 -29.31 53.15
C SER A 206 18.72 -29.56 53.10
N GLY A 207 18.30 -30.85 53.11
CA GLY A 207 16.87 -31.20 53.01
C GLY A 207 16.33 -31.15 51.58
N GLY A 208 15.01 -31.22 51.46
CA GLY A 208 14.32 -31.14 50.16
C GLY A 208 14.10 -29.68 49.72
N SER A 209 14.33 -29.40 48.45
CA SER A 209 13.99 -28.14 47.81
C SER A 209 13.04 -28.37 46.62
N ILE A 210 12.05 -27.49 46.47
CA ILE A 210 11.13 -27.50 45.35
C ILE A 210 11.38 -26.18 44.57
N GLY A 211 11.55 -26.30 43.29
CA GLY A 211 11.80 -25.14 42.41
C GLY A 211 11.07 -25.25 41.06
N LEU A 212 11.13 -24.21 40.28
CA LEU A 212 10.66 -24.18 38.91
C LEU A 212 11.86 -23.91 37.99
N THR A 213 12.08 -24.79 37.03
CA THR A 213 13.10 -24.58 36.01
C THR A 213 12.44 -24.06 34.74
N LEU A 214 12.88 -22.89 34.30
CA LEU A 214 12.48 -22.28 33.02
C LEU A 214 13.60 -22.44 32.02
N THR A 215 13.35 -23.22 30.97
CA THR A 215 14.32 -23.48 29.91
C THR A 215 13.90 -22.72 28.66
N PHE A 216 14.76 -21.88 28.12
CA PHE A 216 14.60 -21.23 26.81
C PHE A 216 15.47 -21.99 25.79
N ASN A 217 14.85 -22.47 24.71
CA ASN A 217 15.55 -23.01 23.56
C ASN A 217 15.56 -21.92 22.48
N PHE A 218 16.77 -21.61 21.99
CA PHE A 218 17.01 -20.62 20.92
C PHE A 218 17.31 -21.31 19.61
#